data_2871ef1c8ad087863ac7c779c77d01f3
#
_entry.id   2871ef1c8ad087863ac7c779c77d01f3
#
_cell.length_a   1.000
_cell.length_b   1.000
_cell.length_c   1.000
_cell.angle_alpha   90.00
_cell.angle_beta   90.00
_cell.angle_gamma   90.00
#
_symmetry.space_group_name_H-M   'P 1'
#
loop_
_entity.id
_entity.type
_entity.pdbx_description
1 polymer ?
#
loop_
_entity_poly.entity_id
_entity_poly.type
_entity_poly.pdbx_seq_one_letter_code
_entity_poly.pdbx_strand_id
1 'polypeptide(L)'
;MAATWKLEFPYRRSVGPVIGAFLTALRDCRVVGVRAPDGRVLVPPFEYDPETGEALTEIVDVASDGVVERAAWVTEPLRTHPLDRPFAWALVKLDGADTSLLHAFDCGSPERAQSGARVRIRWAPETEGHIKDIACFEPAEG
;
A
#
# COMPACT_ATOMS: atom_id res chain seq x y z
N MET A 1 9.74 3.65 -31.48
CA MET A 1 9.63 3.43 -30.99
C MET A 1 9.25 3.37 -30.17
N ALA A 2 9.16 3.61 -29.94
CA ALA A 2 8.35 3.33 -28.93
C ALA A 2 8.95 2.63 -27.79
N ALA A 3 10.10 2.96 -27.46
CA ALA A 3 10.80 2.26 -26.40
C ALA A 3 10.12 2.44 -25.06
N THR A 4 9.62 3.61 -24.80
CA THR A 4 9.03 3.89 -23.50
C THR A 4 7.78 3.09 -23.23
N TRP A 5 6.88 3.05 -24.15
CA TRP A 5 5.66 2.31 -23.91
C TRP A 5 5.92 0.81 -23.84
N LYS A 6 6.96 0.36 -24.51
CA LYS A 6 7.31 -1.04 -24.45
C LYS A 6 7.66 -1.50 -23.05
N LEU A 7 8.19 -0.62 -22.27
CA LEU A 7 8.51 -0.96 -20.90
C LEU A 7 7.28 -1.34 -20.11
N GLU A 8 6.18 -0.70 -20.40
CA GLU A 8 4.97 -0.99 -19.66
C GLU A 8 4.41 -2.36 -19.94
N PHE A 9 4.46 -2.79 -21.20
CA PHE A 9 3.87 -4.06 -21.55
C PHE A 9 4.52 -5.24 -20.86
N PRO A 10 5.83 -5.41 -20.94
CA PRO A 10 6.45 -6.51 -20.20
C PRO A 10 6.21 -6.41 -18.71
N TYR A 11 6.23 -5.21 -18.20
CA TYR A 11 6.00 -4.98 -16.79
C TYR A 11 4.63 -5.47 -16.36
N ARG A 12 3.61 -5.11 -17.11
CA ARG A 12 2.27 -5.53 -16.80
C ARG A 12 2.12 -7.03 -16.80
N ARG A 13 2.69 -7.68 -17.78
CA ARG A 13 2.56 -9.11 -17.89
C ARG A 13 3.22 -9.85 -16.75
N SER A 14 4.21 -9.22 -16.12
CA SER A 14 4.91 -9.88 -15.03
C SER A 14 4.25 -9.69 -13.69
N VAL A 15 3.18 -8.90 -13.60
CA VAL A 15 2.54 -8.63 -12.31
C VAL A 15 1.70 -9.78 -11.80
N GLY A 16 1.09 -10.55 -12.69
CA GLY A 16 0.25 -11.65 -12.28
C GLY A 16 -1.15 -11.22 -11.89
N PRO A 17 -2.07 -12.19 -11.75
CA PRO A 17 -3.48 -11.87 -11.51
C PRO A 17 -3.78 -11.27 -10.14
N VAL A 18 -3.09 -11.71 -9.09
CA VAL A 18 -3.38 -11.21 -7.75
C VAL A 18 -2.87 -9.79 -7.60
N ILE A 19 -1.62 -9.53 -7.98
CA ILE A 19 -1.07 -8.19 -7.90
C ILE A 19 -1.81 -7.28 -8.87
N GLY A 20 -2.20 -7.79 -10.03
CA GLY A 20 -3.00 -7.02 -10.97
C GLY A 20 -4.34 -6.60 -10.38
N ALA A 21 -5.00 -7.49 -9.65
CA ALA A 21 -6.25 -7.16 -8.98
C ALA A 21 -6.06 -6.09 -7.92
N PHE A 22 -4.95 -6.17 -7.19
CA PHE A 22 -4.61 -5.17 -6.18
C PHE A 22 -4.45 -3.79 -6.82
N LEU A 23 -3.68 -3.71 -7.89
CA LEU A 23 -3.44 -2.42 -8.56
C LEU A 23 -4.71 -1.88 -9.19
N THR A 24 -5.53 -2.75 -9.77
CA THR A 24 -6.81 -2.32 -10.35
C THR A 24 -7.73 -1.76 -9.27
N ALA A 25 -7.74 -2.39 -8.09
CA ALA A 25 -8.56 -1.90 -6.98
C ALA A 25 -8.09 -0.50 -6.55
N LEU A 26 -6.78 -0.27 -6.52
CA LEU A 26 -6.25 1.05 -6.17
C LEU A 26 -6.76 2.12 -7.13
N ARG A 27 -6.86 1.79 -8.41
CA ARG A 27 -7.41 2.71 -9.39
C ARG A 27 -8.83 3.12 -9.02
N ASP A 28 -9.56 2.21 -8.40
CA ASP A 28 -10.94 2.46 -7.96
C ASP A 28 -11.01 2.93 -6.51
N CYS A 29 -9.89 3.35 -5.94
CA CYS A 29 -9.79 3.83 -4.57
C CYS A 29 -10.25 2.78 -3.57
N ARG A 30 -9.90 1.53 -3.83
CA ARG A 30 -10.19 0.40 -2.97
C ARG A 30 -8.92 -0.37 -2.70
N VAL A 31 -8.87 -1.08 -1.58
CA VAL A 31 -7.76 -1.93 -1.23
C VAL A 31 -8.25 -3.36 -1.17
N VAL A 32 -7.51 -4.26 -1.79
CA VAL A 32 -7.77 -5.69 -1.64
C VAL A 32 -6.49 -6.37 -1.18
N GLY A 33 -6.66 -7.48 -0.50
CA GLY A 33 -5.56 -8.36 -0.15
C GLY A 33 -5.84 -9.73 -0.70
N VAL A 34 -5.02 -10.68 -0.31
CA VAL A 34 -5.23 -12.07 -0.70
C VAL A 34 -5.22 -12.92 0.56
N ARG A 35 -6.12 -13.92 0.63
CA ARG A 35 -6.22 -14.79 1.80
C ARG A 35 -5.34 -16.00 1.59
N ALA A 36 -4.45 -16.24 2.55
CA ALA A 36 -3.60 -17.42 2.56
C ALA A 36 -4.39 -18.62 3.10
N PRO A 37 -3.89 -19.84 2.88
CA PRO A 37 -4.60 -21.04 3.35
C PRO A 37 -4.85 -21.07 4.85
N ASP A 38 -3.99 -20.43 5.64
CA ASP A 38 -4.17 -20.38 7.09
C ASP A 38 -5.14 -19.27 7.53
N GLY A 39 -5.75 -18.56 6.59
CA GLY A 39 -6.72 -17.52 6.89
C GLY A 39 -6.17 -16.12 6.95
N ARG A 40 -4.83 -15.95 6.93
CA ARG A 40 -4.25 -14.61 6.99
C ARG A 40 -4.55 -13.83 5.72
N VAL A 41 -4.83 -12.54 5.88
CA VAL A 41 -5.05 -11.64 4.75
C VAL A 41 -3.78 -10.82 4.56
N LEU A 42 -3.17 -10.96 3.39
CA LEU A 42 -1.88 -10.35 3.09
C LEU A 42 -2.08 -9.07 2.28
N VAL A 43 -1.52 -7.97 2.76
CA VAL A 43 -1.55 -6.66 2.08
C VAL A 43 -0.18 -6.02 2.26
N PRO A 44 0.55 -5.71 1.21
CA PRO A 44 0.20 -5.98 -0.20
C PRO A 44 0.18 -7.48 -0.48
N PRO A 45 -0.60 -7.89 -1.47
CA PRO A 45 -0.76 -9.32 -1.71
C PRO A 45 0.42 -9.93 -2.45
N PHE A 46 0.50 -11.25 -2.39
CA PHE A 46 1.49 -12.04 -3.12
C PHE A 46 0.79 -12.98 -4.06
N GLU A 47 1.48 -13.36 -5.13
CA GLU A 47 0.95 -14.39 -6.04
C GLU A 47 1.06 -15.78 -5.41
N TYR A 48 2.04 -15.96 -4.54
CA TYR A 48 2.30 -17.24 -3.89
C TYR A 48 2.50 -17.02 -2.41
N ASP A 49 2.05 -17.98 -1.61
CA ASP A 49 2.23 -17.93 -0.17
C ASP A 49 3.73 -17.95 0.13
N PRO A 50 4.27 -16.94 0.82
CA PRO A 50 5.70 -16.90 1.10
C PRO A 50 6.17 -18.03 2.01
N GLU A 51 5.26 -18.69 2.73
CA GLU A 51 5.65 -19.79 3.62
C GLU A 51 5.57 -21.14 2.96
N THR A 52 4.55 -21.37 2.14
CA THR A 52 4.33 -22.69 1.55
C THR A 52 4.61 -22.78 0.07
N GLY A 53 4.67 -21.64 -0.63
CA GLY A 53 4.86 -21.62 -2.07
C GLY A 53 3.63 -21.89 -2.89
N GLU A 54 2.49 -22.07 -2.22
CA GLU A 54 1.25 -22.34 -2.94
C GLU A 54 0.70 -21.10 -3.59
N ALA A 55 0.07 -21.27 -4.75
CA ALA A 55 -0.54 -20.15 -5.45
C ALA A 55 -1.71 -19.61 -4.63
N LEU A 56 -1.83 -18.30 -4.57
CA LEU A 56 -2.89 -17.63 -3.84
C LEU A 56 -3.89 -17.07 -4.84
N THR A 57 -5.17 -17.23 -4.55
CA THR A 57 -6.21 -16.83 -5.51
C THR A 57 -7.38 -16.12 -4.86
N GLU A 58 -7.52 -16.18 -3.53
CA GLU A 58 -8.70 -15.62 -2.89
C GLU A 58 -8.50 -14.14 -2.58
N ILE A 59 -9.08 -13.29 -3.42
CA ILE A 59 -9.01 -11.84 -3.26
C ILE A 59 -10.09 -11.43 -2.26
N VAL A 60 -9.70 -10.60 -1.28
CA VAL A 60 -10.64 -10.12 -0.27
C VAL A 60 -10.52 -8.60 -0.14
N ASP A 61 -11.63 -7.95 0.16
CA ASP A 61 -11.64 -6.52 0.39
C ASP A 61 -11.04 -6.19 1.75
N VAL A 62 -10.32 -5.06 1.80
CA VAL A 62 -9.67 -4.58 3.01
C VAL A 62 -10.03 -3.11 3.16
N ALA A 63 -10.14 -2.66 4.38
CA ALA A 63 -10.45 -1.26 4.64
C ALA A 63 -9.31 -0.35 4.19
N SER A 64 -9.62 0.93 3.96
CA SER A 64 -8.61 1.90 3.58
C SER A 64 -8.10 2.71 4.78
N ASP A 65 -8.47 2.33 5.99
CA ASP A 65 -7.94 2.91 7.21
C ASP A 65 -7.37 1.80 8.08
N GLY A 66 -6.52 2.19 9.01
CA GLY A 66 -5.84 1.21 9.84
C GLY A 66 -5.03 1.86 10.93
N VAL A 67 -4.02 1.14 11.40
CA VAL A 67 -3.23 1.51 12.56
C VAL A 67 -1.75 1.45 12.22
N VAL A 68 -1.00 2.45 12.68
CA VAL A 68 0.45 2.45 12.55
C VAL A 68 1.03 1.43 13.50
N GLU A 69 1.87 0.53 12.98
CA GLU A 69 2.61 -0.40 13.82
C GLU A 69 3.99 0.14 14.17
N ARG A 70 4.65 0.74 13.20
CA ARG A 70 5.97 1.34 13.37
C ARG A 70 6.11 2.50 12.43
N ALA A 71 6.95 3.46 12.79
CA ALA A 71 7.20 4.59 11.92
C ALA A 71 8.62 5.11 12.12
N ALA A 72 9.16 5.70 11.06
CA ALA A 72 10.47 6.33 11.07
C ALA A 72 10.33 7.72 10.49
N TRP A 73 10.76 8.72 11.24
CA TRP A 73 10.60 10.11 10.84
C TRP A 73 11.65 10.53 9.82
N VAL A 74 11.23 11.27 8.81
CA VAL A 74 12.11 11.81 7.77
C VAL A 74 12.06 13.33 7.89
N THR A 75 13.16 13.91 8.36
CA THR A 75 13.22 15.36 8.56
C THR A 75 13.42 16.11 7.24
N GLU A 76 14.23 15.54 6.36
CA GLU A 76 14.55 16.19 5.08
C GLU A 76 14.25 15.24 3.94
N PRO A 77 13.07 15.33 3.33
CA PRO A 77 12.69 14.42 2.25
C PRO A 77 13.56 14.59 1.02
N LEU A 78 13.84 13.50 0.35
CA LEU A 78 14.52 13.48 -0.92
C LEU A 78 13.53 13.76 -2.05
N ARG A 79 14.06 14.13 -3.21
CA ARG A 79 13.19 14.39 -4.36
C ARG A 79 12.41 13.17 -4.81
N THR A 80 12.95 11.98 -4.52
CA THR A 80 12.28 10.74 -4.90
C THR A 80 11.22 10.30 -3.89
N HIS A 81 11.11 10.98 -2.75
CA HIS A 81 10.11 10.62 -1.75
C HIS A 81 8.72 11.10 -2.19
N PRO A 82 7.65 10.45 -1.71
CA PRO A 82 6.30 10.83 -2.13
C PRO A 82 5.83 12.17 -1.60
N LEU A 83 6.47 12.70 -0.56
CA LEU A 83 6.10 14.00 0.00
C LEU A 83 7.31 14.92 0.00
N ASP A 84 7.04 16.21 -0.16
CA ASP A 84 8.10 17.23 -0.23
C ASP A 84 8.28 17.97 1.08
N ARG A 85 7.70 17.48 2.16
CA ARG A 85 7.82 18.05 3.49
C ARG A 85 8.08 16.91 4.48
N PRO A 86 8.53 17.23 5.70
CA PRO A 86 8.84 16.16 6.66
C PRO A 86 7.65 15.22 6.86
N PHE A 87 7.93 13.95 6.93
CA PHE A 87 6.89 12.92 7.05
C PHE A 87 7.49 11.69 7.72
N ALA A 88 6.66 10.69 7.95
CA ALA A 88 7.14 9.42 8.49
C ALA A 88 6.94 8.31 7.47
N TRP A 89 7.90 7.40 7.38
CA TRP A 89 7.65 6.10 6.74
C TRP A 89 6.97 5.24 7.79
N ALA A 90 5.80 4.73 7.46
CA ALA A 90 5.00 3.98 8.42
C ALA A 90 4.65 2.61 7.89
N LEU A 91 4.72 1.63 8.77
CA LEU A 91 4.15 0.31 8.52
C LEU A 91 2.73 0.38 9.07
N VAL A 92 1.75 0.24 8.20
CA VAL A 92 0.34 0.38 8.55
C VAL A 92 -0.37 -0.94 8.34
N LYS A 93 -1.06 -1.37 9.36
CA LYS A 93 -1.91 -2.55 9.26
C LYS A 93 -3.33 -2.06 9.04
N LEU A 94 -3.80 -2.24 7.80
CA LEU A 94 -5.17 -1.83 7.47
C LEU A 94 -6.15 -2.75 8.17
N ASP A 95 -7.32 -2.22 8.50
CA ASP A 95 -8.34 -3.02 9.17
C ASP A 95 -8.78 -4.15 8.25
N GLY A 96 -8.71 -5.35 8.75
CA GLY A 96 -9.00 -6.54 7.97
C GLY A 96 -7.78 -7.22 7.38
N ALA A 97 -6.60 -6.61 7.48
CA ALA A 97 -5.35 -7.20 7.00
C ALA A 97 -4.56 -7.77 8.16
N ASP A 98 -3.74 -8.77 7.86
CA ASP A 98 -2.88 -9.39 8.87
C ASP A 98 -1.42 -9.05 8.66
N THR A 99 -1.10 -8.34 7.60
CA THR A 99 0.25 -7.84 7.34
C THR A 99 0.22 -6.34 7.16
N SER A 100 1.39 -5.72 7.20
CA SER A 100 1.50 -4.27 7.16
C SER A 100 1.96 -3.79 5.79
N LEU A 101 1.49 -2.61 5.42
CA LEU A 101 1.85 -1.93 4.19
C LEU A 101 2.73 -0.73 4.53
N LEU A 102 3.89 -0.64 3.87
CA LEU A 102 4.82 0.47 4.10
C LEU A 102 4.50 1.62 3.15
N HIS A 103 4.25 2.80 3.70
CA HIS A 103 4.04 3.98 2.88
C HIS A 103 4.27 5.23 3.72
N ALA A 104 4.27 6.38 3.05
CA ALA A 104 4.47 7.65 3.72
C ALA A 104 3.24 8.02 4.56
N PHE A 105 3.49 8.63 5.70
CA PHE A 105 2.46 9.09 6.60
C PHE A 105 2.67 10.60 6.82
N ASP A 106 1.72 11.38 6.33
CA ASP A 106 1.76 12.83 6.39
C ASP A 106 1.11 13.29 7.69
N CYS A 107 1.87 13.29 8.77
CA CYS A 107 1.33 13.55 10.09
C CYS A 107 1.77 14.88 10.70
N GLY A 108 2.75 15.54 10.10
CA GLY A 108 3.14 16.88 10.54
C GLY A 108 4.22 16.93 11.61
N SER A 109 4.33 15.93 12.45
CA SER A 109 5.36 15.91 13.49
C SER A 109 5.68 14.49 13.90
N PRO A 110 6.89 14.25 14.40
CA PRO A 110 7.25 12.89 14.83
C PRO A 110 6.39 12.38 15.99
N GLU A 111 5.85 13.27 16.80
CA GLU A 111 5.02 12.84 17.92
C GLU A 111 3.73 12.18 17.46
N ARG A 112 3.26 12.53 16.26
CA ARG A 112 2.04 11.95 15.73
C ARG A 112 2.27 10.62 15.02
N ALA A 113 3.53 10.31 14.74
CA ALA A 113 3.89 9.10 14.00
C ALA A 113 4.20 7.97 14.96
N GLN A 114 3.25 7.65 15.84
CA GLN A 114 3.50 6.67 16.86
C GLN A 114 2.69 5.40 16.64
N SER A 115 3.22 4.31 17.14
CA SER A 115 2.52 3.04 17.14
C SER A 115 1.15 3.22 17.78
N GLY A 116 0.12 2.70 17.13
CA GLY A 116 -1.25 2.83 17.60
C GLY A 116 -2.01 3.99 16.99
N ALA A 117 -1.35 4.87 16.24
CA ALA A 117 -2.05 5.99 15.61
C ALA A 117 -3.00 5.49 14.53
N ARG A 118 -4.22 6.02 14.53
CA ARG A 118 -5.19 5.69 13.48
C ARG A 118 -4.92 6.52 12.24
N VAL A 119 -4.92 5.88 11.10
CA VAL A 119 -4.63 6.54 9.82
C VAL A 119 -5.60 6.08 8.77
N ARG A 120 -5.68 6.86 7.71
CA ARG A 120 -6.45 6.48 6.52
C ARG A 120 -5.65 6.82 5.29
N ILE A 121 -6.00 6.23 4.17
CA ILE A 121 -5.35 6.50 2.90
C ILE A 121 -5.84 7.83 2.35
N ARG A 122 -4.88 8.66 1.90
CA ARG A 122 -5.19 9.81 1.07
C ARG A 122 -4.94 9.37 -0.36
N TRP A 123 -5.99 9.35 -1.16
CA TRP A 123 -5.88 8.90 -2.55
C TRP A 123 -5.33 10.01 -3.42
N ALA A 124 -4.58 9.63 -4.44
CA ALA A 124 -4.10 10.61 -5.42
C ALA A 124 -5.30 11.22 -6.15
N PRO A 125 -5.16 12.48 -6.61
CA PRO A 125 -6.29 13.11 -7.34
C PRO A 125 -6.68 12.36 -8.59
N GLU A 126 -5.71 11.72 -9.25
CA GLU A 126 -5.97 10.89 -10.41
C GLU A 126 -5.31 9.56 -10.19
N THR A 127 -6.08 8.50 -10.32
CA THR A 127 -5.57 7.15 -10.10
C THR A 127 -5.42 6.42 -11.43
N GLU A 128 -4.49 5.49 -11.49
CA GLU A 128 -4.18 4.81 -12.74
C GLU A 128 -3.85 3.33 -12.57
N GLY A 129 -3.98 2.79 -11.38
CA GLY A 129 -3.66 1.39 -11.13
C GLY A 129 -2.21 1.18 -10.76
N HIS A 130 -1.70 2.03 -9.90
CA HIS A 130 -0.30 1.99 -9.44
C HIS A 130 -0.28 2.25 -7.95
N ILE A 131 0.79 1.82 -7.28
CA ILE A 131 0.92 2.07 -5.84
C ILE A 131 0.90 3.56 -5.53
N LYS A 132 1.27 4.40 -6.49
CA LYS A 132 1.22 5.84 -6.32
C LYS A 132 -0.20 6.38 -6.23
N ASP A 133 -1.20 5.54 -6.52
CA ASP A 133 -2.60 5.92 -6.30
C ASP A 133 -2.85 6.19 -4.83
N ILE A 134 -2.05 5.55 -3.95
CA ILE A 134 -2.01 5.92 -2.55
C ILE A 134 -1.02 7.06 -2.45
N ALA A 135 -1.52 8.28 -2.29
CA ALA A 135 -0.62 9.43 -2.16
C ALA A 135 0.17 9.32 -0.87
N CYS A 136 -0.51 9.01 0.21
CA CYS A 136 0.12 8.82 1.52
C CYS A 136 -0.96 8.37 2.49
N PHE A 137 -0.56 8.08 3.73
CA PHE A 137 -1.49 7.98 4.83
C PHE A 137 -1.60 9.34 5.50
N GLU A 138 -2.74 9.59 6.12
CA GLU A 138 -2.97 10.81 6.89
C GLU A 138 -3.71 10.43 8.16
N PRO A 139 -3.70 11.29 9.19
CA PRO A 139 -4.40 10.95 10.43
C PRO A 139 -5.88 10.73 10.17
N ALA A 140 -6.41 9.65 10.74
CA ALA A 140 -7.84 9.38 10.69
C ALA A 140 -8.43 9.98 11.94
N GLU A 141 -9.05 11.14 11.79
CA GLU A 141 -9.63 11.82 12.91
C GLU A 141 -10.86 11.06 13.37
N GLY A 142 -10.79 10.69 14.62
CA GLY A 142 -11.88 9.93 15.19
C GLY A 142 -13.06 10.78 15.52
#